data_986b5c7a1fea2820015442627523d37f
#
_entry.id   986b5c7a1fea2820015442627523d37f
#
_cell.length_a   1.000
_cell.length_b   1.000
_cell.length_c   1.000
_cell.angle_alpha   90.00
_cell.angle_beta   90.00
_cell.angle_gamma   90.00
#
_symmetry.space_group_name_H-M   'P 1'
#
loop_
_entity.id
_entity.type
_entity.pdbx_description
1 polymer ?
#
loop_
_entity_poly.entity_id
_entity_poly.type
_entity_poly.pdbx_seq_one_letter_code
_entity_poly.pdbx_strand_id
1 'polypeptide(L)'
;MLFMKELDSDPGRVNSDGPCWGYGPVGGICQRRKRPAGGRCLREGEMTPAHQGPADMDRNRPTPARIYDYMLGGNNNFPADQQAAKQILAAVPEVRDAAWANRGFHQRAATWIANRGIRQFIDIGSGLPTVGNTHEVVCRVSSDIRVVYVDNDPMVRLHSETLLEGQAGIAAILGDLRDPDTVLNHPGLRELIDFSQPAGLLMTGVMMFVADGSNPWHLVSRYLAELAPGSYLSLSHLTGDHKPPQAAAGFRAVFDTATEHLYLRSKAEVEQFFDGLALVPPYSGAEPGLSYAGLWGAEDLEAADTDGSRWLYCGVARRP
;
A
#
# COMPACT_ATOMS: atom_id res chain seq x y z
N MET A 1 -46.21 -21.41 -36.29
CA MET A 1 -45.85 -21.37 -37.74
C MET A 1 -44.44 -20.88 -37.80
N LEU A 2 -43.47 -21.87 -37.74
CA LEU A 2 -42.49 -22.20 -38.79
C LEU A 2 -41.45 -21.04 -39.01
N PHE A 3 -40.14 -21.19 -38.86
CA PHE A 3 -39.23 -22.25 -39.26
C PHE A 3 -37.93 -22.20 -38.44
N MET A 4 -37.51 -23.36 -37.96
CA MET A 4 -36.12 -23.69 -37.65
C MET A 4 -35.29 -23.75 -38.93
N LYS A 5 -34.01 -23.36 -38.82
CA LYS A 5 -32.94 -23.94 -39.65
C LYS A 5 -31.64 -23.99 -38.85
N GLU A 6 -31.27 -25.21 -38.53
CA GLU A 6 -29.91 -25.66 -38.22
C GLU A 6 -29.02 -25.51 -39.45
N LEU A 7 -27.73 -25.23 -39.20
CA LEU A 7 -26.58 -25.74 -39.97
C LEU A 7 -25.31 -25.45 -39.18
N ASP A 8 -24.81 -26.41 -38.62
CA ASP A 8 -23.58 -27.20 -38.85
C ASP A 8 -22.23 -26.53 -38.44
N SER A 9 -21.56 -27.30 -37.64
CA SER A 9 -20.25 -27.27 -37.09
C SER A 9 -19.09 -27.13 -38.08
N ASP A 10 -18.10 -26.29 -37.74
CA ASP A 10 -16.68 -26.55 -38.05
C ASP A 10 -15.76 -25.92 -36.97
N PRO A 11 -14.91 -26.71 -36.27
CA PRO A 11 -14.00 -26.19 -35.27
C PRO A 11 -12.60 -26.03 -35.87
N GLY A 12 -12.18 -24.81 -36.12
CA GLY A 12 -10.79 -24.62 -36.50
C GLY A 12 -10.43 -23.31 -37.16
N ARG A 13 -10.38 -22.22 -36.40
CA ARG A 13 -9.43 -21.11 -36.59
C ARG A 13 -9.50 -20.13 -35.42
N VAL A 14 -8.50 -20.19 -34.53
CA VAL A 14 -8.27 -19.16 -33.50
C VAL A 14 -7.65 -17.96 -34.20
N ASN A 15 -8.42 -16.89 -34.32
CA ASN A 15 -7.92 -15.58 -34.71
C ASN A 15 -7.34 -14.89 -33.46
N SER A 16 -6.04 -14.63 -33.48
CA SER A 16 -5.25 -14.04 -32.41
C SER A 16 -5.22 -12.51 -32.47
N ASP A 17 -6.36 -11.84 -32.60
CA ASP A 17 -6.44 -10.37 -32.53
C ASP A 17 -7.67 -9.94 -31.72
N GLY A 18 -7.60 -10.19 -30.41
CA GLY A 18 -8.53 -9.63 -29.42
C GLY A 18 -7.94 -8.37 -28.79
N PRO A 19 -8.71 -7.29 -28.59
CA PRO A 19 -8.19 -6.05 -28.02
C PRO A 19 -7.95 -6.21 -26.52
N CYS A 20 -6.75 -5.85 -26.07
CA CYS A 20 -6.44 -5.62 -24.66
C CYS A 20 -7.32 -4.48 -24.11
N TRP A 21 -8.19 -4.79 -23.18
CA TRP A 21 -8.94 -3.79 -22.42
C TRP A 21 -8.01 -3.08 -21.45
N GLY A 22 -7.50 -1.91 -21.83
CA GLY A 22 -6.88 -0.96 -20.93
C GLY A 22 -7.91 0.08 -20.52
N TYR A 23 -8.16 0.25 -19.23
CA TYR A 23 -8.89 1.40 -18.71
C TYR A 23 -8.08 2.66 -19.00
N GLY A 24 -8.59 3.54 -19.88
CA GLY A 24 -7.99 4.82 -20.19
C GLY A 24 -8.69 5.96 -19.49
N PRO A 25 -7.95 6.92 -18.96
CA PRO A 25 -8.49 8.21 -18.59
C PRO A 25 -8.39 9.18 -19.78
N VAL A 26 -9.38 10.04 -19.84
CA VAL A 26 -9.58 11.31 -20.54
C VAL A 26 -8.36 11.93 -21.24
N GLY A 27 -8.53 12.14 -22.55
CA GLY A 27 -8.05 13.22 -23.41
C GLY A 27 -6.59 13.68 -23.28
N GLY A 28 -5.69 13.09 -24.10
CA GLY A 28 -4.37 13.68 -24.39
C GLY A 28 -3.71 12.95 -25.55
N ILE A 29 -3.45 13.67 -26.64
CA ILE A 29 -2.84 13.18 -27.88
C ILE A 29 -1.41 12.70 -27.58
N CYS A 30 -1.19 11.39 -27.61
CA CYS A 30 0.14 10.80 -27.46
C CYS A 30 0.83 10.75 -28.84
N GLN A 31 1.86 11.57 -29.03
CA GLN A 31 2.72 11.50 -30.20
C GLN A 31 3.54 10.20 -30.16
N ARG A 32 3.46 9.40 -31.21
CA ARG A 32 4.26 8.18 -31.43
C ARG A 32 5.76 8.52 -31.39
N ARG A 33 6.45 8.16 -30.31
CA ARG A 33 7.90 8.01 -30.35
C ARG A 33 8.25 6.61 -30.89
N LYS A 34 9.08 6.57 -31.95
CA LYS A 34 9.60 5.33 -32.56
C LYS A 34 10.42 4.56 -31.49
N ARG A 35 10.06 3.29 -31.28
CA ARG A 35 10.86 2.35 -30.46
C ARG A 35 12.15 2.00 -31.21
N PRO A 36 13.30 1.86 -30.53
CA PRO A 36 14.47 1.24 -31.10
C PRO A 36 14.19 -0.26 -31.34
N ALA A 37 14.60 -0.76 -32.51
CA ALA A 37 14.47 -2.17 -32.86
C ALA A 37 15.43 -3.01 -32.01
N GLY A 38 14.89 -4.04 -31.29
CA GLY A 38 15.71 -5.03 -30.58
C GLY A 38 15.13 -5.63 -29.31
N GLY A 39 13.96 -5.24 -28.86
CA GLY A 39 13.32 -5.85 -27.69
C GLY A 39 12.65 -7.18 -28.04
N ARG A 40 13.20 -8.29 -27.54
CA ARG A 40 12.62 -9.64 -27.60
C ARG A 40 11.33 -9.64 -26.79
N CYS A 41 10.18 -9.88 -27.43
CA CYS A 41 8.95 -10.23 -26.75
C CYS A 41 9.18 -11.55 -26.00
N LEU A 42 9.11 -11.53 -24.66
CA LEU A 42 9.08 -12.75 -23.87
C LEU A 42 7.77 -13.48 -24.16
N ARG A 43 7.86 -14.75 -24.52
CA ARG A 43 6.69 -15.61 -24.76
C ARG A 43 5.99 -15.87 -23.41
N GLU A 44 4.67 -15.82 -23.41
CA GLU A 44 3.84 -16.34 -22.31
C GLU A 44 4.25 -17.80 -22.03
N GLY A 45 4.72 -18.07 -20.81
CA GLY A 45 5.08 -19.41 -20.38
C GLY A 45 6.44 -19.58 -19.71
N GLU A 46 7.33 -18.61 -19.74
CA GLU A 46 8.52 -18.64 -18.89
C GLU A 46 8.18 -18.06 -17.51
N MET A 47 7.78 -18.94 -16.57
CA MET A 47 7.82 -18.64 -15.14
C MET A 47 9.26 -18.23 -14.81
N THR A 48 9.49 -16.96 -14.54
CA THR A 48 10.72 -16.51 -13.89
C THR A 48 10.92 -17.39 -12.64
N PRO A 49 12.13 -17.95 -12.41
CA PRO A 49 12.38 -18.71 -11.19
C PRO A 49 11.99 -17.82 -9.99
N ALA A 50 11.19 -18.36 -9.06
CA ALA A 50 10.89 -17.69 -7.82
C ALA A 50 12.20 -17.14 -7.25
N HIS A 51 12.27 -15.82 -7.08
CA HIS A 51 13.46 -15.18 -6.55
C HIS A 51 13.74 -15.84 -5.20
N GLN A 52 14.89 -16.51 -5.09
CA GLN A 52 15.34 -17.08 -3.83
C GLN A 52 15.68 -15.87 -2.95
N GLY A 53 14.79 -15.58 -1.98
CA GLY A 53 15.05 -14.57 -0.97
C GLY A 53 16.32 -14.84 -0.18
N PRO A 54 16.76 -13.94 0.73
CA PRO A 54 17.93 -14.13 1.58
C PRO A 54 17.93 -15.53 2.21
N ALA A 55 19.11 -16.13 2.33
CA ALA A 55 19.28 -17.53 2.77
C ALA A 55 18.75 -17.81 4.20
N ASP A 56 18.62 -16.78 5.00
CA ASP A 56 18.15 -16.76 6.40
C ASP A 56 16.68 -16.37 6.55
N MET A 57 15.94 -16.19 5.46
CA MET A 57 14.51 -15.84 5.52
C MET A 57 13.65 -17.06 5.84
N ASP A 58 12.86 -16.97 6.92
CA ASP A 58 11.87 -18.00 7.27
C ASP A 58 10.67 -17.96 6.31
N ARG A 59 10.59 -18.96 5.43
CA ARG A 59 9.49 -19.12 4.46
C ARG A 59 8.28 -19.85 5.04
N ASN A 60 8.44 -20.43 6.23
CA ASN A 60 7.39 -21.19 6.89
C ASN A 60 6.58 -20.36 7.88
N ARG A 61 7.08 -19.19 8.25
CA ARG A 61 6.39 -18.24 9.11
C ARG A 61 5.81 -17.09 8.28
N PRO A 62 4.49 -16.88 8.31
CA PRO A 62 3.87 -15.81 7.52
C PRO A 62 4.27 -14.42 8.03
N THR A 63 4.39 -13.45 7.10
CA THR A 63 4.65 -12.04 7.42
C THR A 63 3.51 -11.15 6.95
N PRO A 64 3.23 -10.02 7.63
CA PRO A 64 2.20 -9.08 7.20
C PRO A 64 2.38 -8.61 5.75
N ALA A 65 3.60 -8.27 5.34
CA ALA A 65 3.91 -7.81 3.99
C ALA A 65 3.54 -8.86 2.92
N ARG A 66 3.87 -10.13 3.15
CA ARG A 66 3.61 -11.23 2.21
C ARG A 66 2.14 -11.66 2.20
N ILE A 67 1.45 -11.61 3.37
CA ILE A 67 0.00 -11.80 3.46
C ILE A 67 -0.72 -10.71 2.65
N TYR A 68 -0.30 -9.45 2.81
CA TYR A 68 -0.88 -8.31 2.10
C TYR A 68 -0.66 -8.40 0.59
N ASP A 69 0.54 -8.82 0.15
CA ASP A 69 0.86 -9.09 -1.25
C ASP A 69 -0.14 -10.10 -1.85
N TYR A 70 -0.40 -11.23 -1.15
CA TYR A 70 -1.39 -12.21 -1.58
C TYR A 70 -2.81 -11.62 -1.68
N MET A 71 -3.22 -10.76 -0.71
CA MET A 71 -4.54 -10.11 -0.74
C MET A 71 -4.72 -9.20 -1.95
N LEU A 72 -3.65 -8.56 -2.40
CA LEU A 72 -3.63 -7.71 -3.60
C LEU A 72 -3.45 -8.51 -4.91
N GLY A 73 -3.32 -9.82 -4.85
CA GLY A 73 -3.12 -10.68 -6.03
C GLY A 73 -1.68 -10.77 -6.52
N GLY A 74 -0.72 -10.38 -5.69
CA GLY A 74 0.71 -10.51 -5.95
C GLY A 74 1.20 -11.96 -5.84
N ASN A 75 2.45 -12.19 -6.21
CA ASN A 75 3.14 -13.50 -6.25
C ASN A 75 4.44 -13.54 -5.44
N ASN A 76 4.70 -12.50 -4.66
CA ASN A 76 5.87 -12.42 -3.78
C ASN A 76 5.53 -12.95 -2.37
N ASN A 77 4.88 -14.11 -2.32
CA ASN A 77 4.39 -14.75 -1.09
C ASN A 77 4.61 -16.26 -1.14
N PHE A 78 4.72 -16.90 0.02
CA PHE A 78 4.96 -18.33 0.15
C PHE A 78 3.69 -19.10 0.59
N PRO A 79 3.70 -20.46 0.54
CA PRO A 79 2.56 -21.25 0.96
C PRO A 79 2.04 -20.95 2.37
N ALA A 80 2.92 -20.61 3.33
CA ALA A 80 2.53 -20.22 4.68
C ALA A 80 1.72 -18.91 4.68
N ASP A 81 2.15 -17.91 3.90
CA ASP A 81 1.45 -16.62 3.76
C ASP A 81 0.09 -16.78 3.09
N GLN A 82 0.04 -17.62 2.04
CA GLN A 82 -1.21 -17.94 1.35
C GLN A 82 -2.21 -18.68 2.26
N GLN A 83 -1.70 -19.59 3.10
CA GLN A 83 -2.54 -20.30 4.07
C GLN A 83 -3.10 -19.33 5.12
N ALA A 84 -2.27 -18.46 5.67
CA ALA A 84 -2.70 -17.40 6.59
C ALA A 84 -3.75 -16.48 5.94
N ALA A 85 -3.51 -16.03 4.72
CA ALA A 85 -4.45 -15.20 3.96
C ALA A 85 -5.81 -15.91 3.73
N LYS A 86 -5.80 -17.20 3.41
CA LYS A 86 -7.04 -18.00 3.26
C LYS A 86 -7.80 -18.13 4.58
N GLN A 87 -7.10 -18.25 5.72
CA GLN A 87 -7.74 -18.29 7.04
C GLN A 87 -8.38 -16.93 7.37
N ILE A 88 -7.72 -15.82 7.06
CA ILE A 88 -8.29 -14.48 7.22
C ILE A 88 -9.54 -14.33 6.35
N LEU A 89 -9.49 -14.71 5.07
CA LEU A 89 -10.63 -14.66 4.15
C LEU A 89 -11.81 -15.53 4.62
N ALA A 90 -11.54 -16.63 5.31
CA ALA A 90 -12.61 -17.47 5.89
C ALA A 90 -13.28 -16.78 7.11
N ALA A 91 -12.54 -16.00 7.89
CA ALA A 91 -13.06 -15.25 9.03
C ALA A 91 -13.69 -13.90 8.62
N VAL A 92 -13.12 -13.25 7.60
CA VAL A 92 -13.49 -11.91 7.11
C VAL A 92 -13.45 -11.93 5.57
N PRO A 93 -14.53 -12.34 4.90
CA PRO A 93 -14.57 -12.46 3.43
C PRO A 93 -14.23 -11.14 2.70
N GLU A 94 -14.63 -10.01 3.27
CA GLU A 94 -14.41 -8.67 2.71
C GLU A 94 -12.99 -8.10 2.94
N VAL A 95 -12.09 -8.85 3.58
CA VAL A 95 -10.74 -8.32 3.89
C VAL A 95 -9.91 -8.03 2.63
N ARG A 96 -10.19 -8.70 1.52
CA ARG A 96 -9.55 -8.39 0.24
C ARG A 96 -9.93 -7.00 -0.24
N ASP A 97 -11.20 -6.63 -0.12
CA ASP A 97 -11.69 -5.28 -0.45
C ASP A 97 -11.11 -4.24 0.51
N ALA A 98 -10.92 -4.62 1.79
CA ALA A 98 -10.22 -3.78 2.76
C ALA A 98 -8.76 -3.50 2.33
N ALA A 99 -8.03 -4.51 1.85
CA ALA A 99 -6.66 -4.35 1.34
C ALA A 99 -6.62 -3.40 0.13
N TRP A 100 -7.54 -3.55 -0.82
CA TRP A 100 -7.64 -2.66 -1.98
C TRP A 100 -8.08 -1.24 -1.60
N ALA A 101 -9.01 -1.08 -0.65
CA ALA A 101 -9.43 0.22 -0.13
C ALA A 101 -8.24 0.95 0.52
N ASN A 102 -7.43 0.23 1.32
CA ASN A 102 -6.22 0.75 1.92
C ASN A 102 -5.18 1.15 0.86
N ARG A 103 -4.97 0.32 -0.16
CA ARG A 103 -4.06 0.64 -1.26
C ARG A 103 -4.50 1.88 -2.02
N GLY A 104 -5.81 1.98 -2.31
CA GLY A 104 -6.40 3.17 -2.93
C GLY A 104 -6.25 4.42 -2.07
N PHE A 105 -6.46 4.33 -0.76
CA PHE A 105 -6.20 5.44 0.17
C PHE A 105 -4.74 5.89 0.09
N HIS A 106 -3.79 4.96 0.21
CA HIS A 106 -2.36 5.26 0.13
C HIS A 106 -2.00 6.06 -1.13
N GLN A 107 -2.47 5.60 -2.29
CA GLN A 107 -2.20 6.25 -3.57
C GLN A 107 -2.82 7.64 -3.66
N ARG A 108 -4.08 7.80 -3.24
CA ARG A 108 -4.77 9.09 -3.25
C ARG A 108 -4.14 10.08 -2.28
N ALA A 109 -3.80 9.63 -1.07
CA ALA A 109 -3.17 10.47 -0.05
C ALA A 109 -1.76 10.92 -0.48
N ALA A 110 -0.91 10.03 -0.98
CA ALA A 110 0.42 10.37 -1.47
C ALA A 110 0.34 11.37 -2.63
N THR A 111 -0.55 11.13 -3.61
CA THR A 111 -0.78 12.04 -4.73
C THR A 111 -1.28 13.41 -4.25
N TRP A 112 -2.22 13.43 -3.30
CA TRP A 112 -2.78 14.65 -2.72
C TRP A 112 -1.70 15.48 -2.00
N ILE A 113 -0.83 14.83 -1.24
CA ILE A 113 0.31 15.46 -0.54
C ILE A 113 1.32 16.03 -1.56
N ALA A 114 1.66 15.27 -2.61
CA ALA A 114 2.56 15.72 -3.67
C ALA A 114 2.02 16.97 -4.40
N ASN A 115 0.70 17.02 -4.67
CA ASN A 115 0.02 18.17 -5.27
C ASN A 115 0.05 19.44 -4.37
N ARG A 116 0.38 19.31 -3.08
CA ARG A 116 0.60 20.43 -2.15
C ARG A 116 2.04 20.92 -2.08
N GLY A 117 2.86 20.48 -3.02
CA GLY A 117 4.24 20.93 -3.15
C GLY A 117 5.24 20.08 -2.35
N ILE A 118 4.82 19.01 -1.68
CA ILE A 118 5.75 18.08 -1.04
C ILE A 118 6.53 17.32 -2.10
N ARG A 119 7.86 17.26 -1.92
CA ARG A 119 8.80 16.66 -2.88
C ARG A 119 9.64 15.55 -2.29
N GLN A 120 9.39 15.18 -1.05
CA GLN A 120 10.10 14.09 -0.38
C GLN A 120 9.16 13.30 0.52
N PHE A 121 9.29 11.98 0.47
CA PHE A 121 8.40 11.04 1.15
C PHE A 121 9.20 9.99 1.90
N ILE A 122 8.73 9.65 3.09
CA ILE A 122 9.21 8.53 3.90
C ILE A 122 8.04 7.58 4.05
N ASP A 123 8.16 6.37 3.50
CA ASP A 123 7.11 5.34 3.51
C ASP A 123 7.51 4.23 4.48
N ILE A 124 6.93 4.27 5.69
CA ILE A 124 7.23 3.36 6.80
C ILE A 124 6.30 2.17 6.78
N GLY A 125 6.86 0.96 6.80
CA GLY A 125 6.12 -0.28 6.60
C GLY A 125 5.61 -0.38 5.18
N SER A 126 6.49 -0.11 4.23
CA SER A 126 6.14 0.02 2.82
C SER A 126 5.56 -1.27 2.20
N GLY A 127 5.88 -2.42 2.78
CA GLY A 127 5.49 -3.72 2.25
C GLY A 127 6.17 -4.06 0.92
N LEU A 128 5.78 -5.21 0.36
CA LEU A 128 6.30 -5.64 -0.94
C LEU A 128 5.84 -4.71 -2.06
N PRO A 129 6.71 -4.42 -3.04
CA PRO A 129 6.33 -3.62 -4.19
C PRO A 129 5.16 -4.26 -4.96
N THR A 130 4.13 -3.46 -5.20
CA THR A 130 2.93 -3.85 -5.93
C THR A 130 2.57 -2.78 -6.97
N VAL A 131 1.40 -2.84 -7.59
CA VAL A 131 0.95 -1.80 -8.53
C VAL A 131 0.66 -0.48 -7.81
N GLY A 132 1.20 0.63 -8.32
CA GLY A 132 0.98 1.98 -7.77
C GLY A 132 1.73 2.21 -6.47
N ASN A 133 3.02 1.87 -6.45
CA ASN A 133 3.92 2.18 -5.35
C ASN A 133 4.02 3.70 -5.15
N THR A 134 4.46 4.13 -3.98
CA THR A 134 4.56 5.56 -3.65
C THR A 134 5.26 6.37 -4.74
N HIS A 135 6.46 5.95 -5.17
CA HIS A 135 7.20 6.66 -6.22
C HIS A 135 6.43 6.71 -7.56
N GLU A 136 5.73 5.63 -7.93
CA GLU A 136 5.00 5.57 -9.20
C GLU A 136 3.85 6.59 -9.25
N VAL A 137 3.18 6.82 -8.11
CA VAL A 137 2.05 7.76 -8.07
C VAL A 137 2.50 9.20 -7.87
N VAL A 138 3.52 9.45 -7.02
CA VAL A 138 3.99 10.82 -6.74
C VAL A 138 4.83 11.39 -7.88
N CYS A 139 5.62 10.55 -8.60
CA CYS A 139 6.40 10.99 -9.75
C CYS A 139 5.55 11.37 -10.96
N ARG A 140 4.26 11.02 -10.98
CA ARG A 140 3.30 11.56 -11.97
C ARG A 140 2.98 13.03 -11.70
N VAL A 141 3.13 13.49 -10.45
CA VAL A 141 2.90 14.90 -10.06
C VAL A 141 4.14 15.74 -10.37
N SER A 142 5.34 15.22 -10.07
CA SER A 142 6.61 15.91 -10.34
C SER A 142 7.75 14.90 -10.46
N SER A 143 8.72 15.19 -11.34
CA SER A 143 9.87 14.32 -11.59
C SER A 143 11.02 14.50 -10.59
N ASP A 144 10.97 15.51 -9.75
CA ASP A 144 12.01 15.85 -8.75
C ASP A 144 11.71 15.29 -7.34
N ILE A 145 10.77 14.34 -7.24
CA ILE A 145 10.36 13.75 -5.97
C ILE A 145 11.38 12.69 -5.51
N ARG A 146 11.61 12.67 -4.21
CA ARG A 146 12.44 11.68 -3.51
C ARG A 146 11.57 10.81 -2.62
N VAL A 147 11.83 9.50 -2.61
CA VAL A 147 11.08 8.53 -1.79
C VAL A 147 12.05 7.58 -1.11
N VAL A 148 11.90 7.42 0.21
CA VAL A 148 12.61 6.38 0.96
C VAL A 148 11.58 5.41 1.52
N TYR A 149 11.70 4.15 1.11
CA TYR A 149 10.94 3.03 1.64
C TYR A 149 11.64 2.42 2.85
N VAL A 150 10.90 2.15 3.91
CA VAL A 150 11.41 1.54 5.14
C VAL A 150 10.54 0.34 5.49
N ASP A 151 11.16 -0.82 5.65
CA ASP A 151 10.47 -2.04 6.10
C ASP A 151 11.42 -2.93 6.89
N ASN A 152 10.89 -3.75 7.79
CA ASN A 152 11.69 -4.69 8.58
C ASN A 152 11.78 -6.09 7.94
N ASP A 153 11.01 -6.37 6.88
CA ASP A 153 11.09 -7.64 6.15
C ASP A 153 12.24 -7.59 5.13
N PRO A 154 13.27 -8.46 5.26
CA PRO A 154 14.40 -8.51 4.32
C PRO A 154 13.96 -8.76 2.86
N MET A 155 12.83 -9.44 2.66
CA MET A 155 12.27 -9.68 1.33
C MET A 155 11.76 -8.38 0.69
N VAL A 156 11.13 -7.51 1.49
CA VAL A 156 10.69 -6.19 1.02
C VAL A 156 11.89 -5.38 0.53
N ARG A 157 12.97 -5.35 1.31
CA ARG A 157 14.20 -4.66 0.91
C ARG A 157 14.75 -5.22 -0.40
N LEU A 158 14.92 -6.55 -0.52
CA LEU A 158 15.48 -7.19 -1.72
C LEU A 158 14.67 -6.87 -2.98
N HIS A 159 13.34 -7.00 -2.90
CA HIS A 159 12.47 -6.70 -4.05
C HIS A 159 12.48 -5.22 -4.40
N SER A 160 12.51 -4.35 -3.39
CA SER A 160 12.58 -2.90 -3.61
C SER A 160 13.92 -2.50 -4.24
N GLU A 161 15.05 -3.01 -3.77
CA GLU A 161 16.36 -2.74 -4.37
C GLU A 161 16.38 -3.14 -5.86
N THR A 162 15.83 -4.31 -6.19
CA THR A 162 15.76 -4.78 -7.58
C THR A 162 14.85 -3.89 -8.46
N LEU A 163 13.70 -3.47 -7.92
CA LEU A 163 12.76 -2.61 -8.65
C LEU A 163 13.31 -1.20 -8.86
N LEU A 164 14.08 -0.70 -7.89
CA LEU A 164 14.54 0.69 -7.84
C LEU A 164 15.93 0.86 -8.47
N GLU A 165 16.55 -0.21 -8.96
CA GLU A 165 17.89 -0.16 -9.58
C GLU A 165 17.90 0.87 -10.71
N GLY A 166 18.81 1.85 -10.59
CA GLY A 166 18.94 2.94 -11.56
C GLY A 166 17.93 4.07 -11.46
N GLN A 167 17.01 4.05 -10.49
CA GLN A 167 16.07 5.14 -10.24
C GLN A 167 16.67 6.17 -9.29
N ALA A 168 17.07 7.34 -9.81
CA ALA A 168 17.59 8.42 -8.98
C ALA A 168 16.51 8.98 -8.03
N GLY A 169 16.90 9.30 -6.80
CA GLY A 169 16.01 9.92 -5.81
C GLY A 169 15.11 8.93 -5.06
N ILE A 170 15.28 7.62 -5.28
CA ILE A 170 14.47 6.59 -4.61
C ILE A 170 15.40 5.58 -3.95
N ALA A 171 15.10 5.20 -2.70
CA ALA A 171 15.85 4.19 -1.96
C ALA A 171 14.92 3.30 -1.13
N ALA A 172 15.41 2.10 -0.82
CA ALA A 172 14.80 1.20 0.15
C ALA A 172 15.83 0.88 1.24
N ILE A 173 15.41 0.97 2.50
CA ILE A 173 16.25 0.67 3.66
C ILE A 173 15.58 -0.38 4.54
N LEU A 174 16.39 -1.27 5.13
CA LEU A 174 15.92 -2.18 6.16
C LEU A 174 15.88 -1.43 7.49
N GLY A 175 14.71 -1.37 8.13
CA GLY A 175 14.55 -0.68 9.41
C GLY A 175 13.27 -1.07 10.13
N ASP A 176 13.36 -1.18 11.45
CA ASP A 176 12.19 -1.42 12.29
C ASP A 176 11.59 -0.08 12.75
N LEU A 177 10.34 0.16 12.45
CA LEU A 177 9.64 1.38 12.84
C LEU A 177 9.59 1.59 14.37
N ARG A 178 9.78 0.52 15.15
CA ARG A 178 9.84 0.56 16.62
C ARG A 178 11.16 1.13 17.14
N ASP A 179 12.15 1.28 16.27
CA ASP A 179 13.42 1.96 16.55
C ASP A 179 13.56 3.20 15.66
N PRO A 180 12.81 4.28 15.97
CA PRO A 180 12.82 5.49 15.14
C PRO A 180 14.20 6.16 15.08
N ASP A 181 15.02 6.02 16.11
CA ASP A 181 16.34 6.65 16.10
C ASP A 181 17.28 5.97 15.10
N THR A 182 17.27 4.65 15.01
CA THR A 182 18.02 3.91 13.98
C THR A 182 17.51 4.23 12.57
N VAL A 183 16.19 4.26 12.36
CA VAL A 183 15.59 4.59 11.05
C VAL A 183 15.93 6.01 10.65
N LEU A 184 15.68 6.99 11.52
CA LEU A 184 15.88 8.42 11.23
C LEU A 184 17.35 8.81 11.02
N ASN A 185 18.28 8.06 11.60
CA ASN A 185 19.72 8.27 11.41
C ASN A 185 20.33 7.35 10.33
N HIS A 186 19.52 6.53 9.65
CA HIS A 186 20.03 5.66 8.60
C HIS A 186 20.67 6.49 7.46
N PRO A 187 21.92 6.18 7.02
CA PRO A 187 22.61 6.97 6.01
C PRO A 187 21.80 7.15 4.73
N GLY A 188 21.17 6.09 4.21
CA GLY A 188 20.33 6.17 3.00
C GLY A 188 19.09 7.08 3.14
N LEU A 189 18.56 7.22 4.37
CA LEU A 189 17.48 8.18 4.61
C LEU A 189 18.02 9.62 4.64
N ARG A 190 19.12 9.84 5.38
CA ARG A 190 19.76 11.15 5.53
C ARG A 190 20.33 11.69 4.22
N GLU A 191 20.73 10.84 3.30
CA GLU A 191 21.22 11.24 1.98
C GLU A 191 20.12 11.82 1.08
N LEU A 192 18.91 11.22 1.14
CA LEU A 192 17.81 11.60 0.24
C LEU A 192 16.84 12.61 0.85
N ILE A 193 16.63 12.58 2.15
CA ILE A 193 15.64 13.42 2.84
C ILE A 193 16.32 14.61 3.51
N ASP A 194 15.90 15.80 3.09
CA ASP A 194 16.29 17.07 3.73
C ASP A 194 15.28 17.39 4.84
N PHE A 195 15.64 17.13 6.08
CA PHE A 195 14.79 17.34 7.25
C PHE A 195 14.49 18.82 7.55
N SER A 196 15.15 19.76 6.88
CA SER A 196 14.83 21.20 6.94
C SER A 196 13.64 21.58 6.05
N GLN A 197 13.22 20.68 5.15
CA GLN A 197 12.10 20.87 4.24
C GLN A 197 10.91 19.98 4.61
N PRO A 198 9.67 20.40 4.33
CA PRO A 198 8.49 19.58 4.58
C PRO A 198 8.53 18.24 3.82
N ALA A 199 8.08 17.17 4.49
CA ALA A 199 8.02 15.82 3.95
C ALA A 199 6.63 15.19 4.13
N GLY A 200 6.31 14.19 3.31
CA GLY A 200 5.20 13.28 3.52
C GLY A 200 5.66 12.04 4.28
N LEU A 201 5.15 11.83 5.48
CA LEU A 201 5.32 10.60 6.27
C LEU A 201 4.13 9.70 6.02
N LEU A 202 4.37 8.53 5.43
CA LEU A 202 3.33 7.56 5.12
C LEU A 202 3.47 6.37 6.07
N MET A 203 2.42 6.08 6.83
CA MET A 203 2.32 4.95 7.77
C MET A 203 0.99 4.21 7.52
N THR A 204 0.80 3.73 6.30
CA THR A 204 -0.48 3.14 5.86
C THR A 204 -0.51 1.64 6.12
N GLY A 205 -1.37 1.21 7.05
CA GLY A 205 -1.56 -0.21 7.37
C GLY A 205 -0.39 -0.85 8.11
N VAL A 206 0.37 -0.10 8.91
CA VAL A 206 1.54 -0.63 9.62
C VAL A 206 1.43 -0.51 11.15
N MET A 207 0.86 0.57 11.68
CA MET A 207 0.79 0.79 13.13
C MET A 207 -0.07 -0.24 13.88
N MET A 208 -0.90 -0.99 13.18
CA MET A 208 -1.67 -2.10 13.71
C MET A 208 -0.80 -3.30 14.17
N PHE A 209 0.48 -3.33 13.82
CA PHE A 209 1.42 -4.36 14.23
C PHE A 209 2.30 -3.92 15.43
N VAL A 210 2.02 -2.76 16.00
CA VAL A 210 2.71 -2.24 17.19
C VAL A 210 1.81 -2.36 18.42
N ALA A 211 2.28 -3.08 19.44
CA ALA A 211 1.55 -3.25 20.69
C ALA A 211 1.39 -1.93 21.46
N ASP A 212 0.31 -1.78 22.22
CA ASP A 212 0.08 -0.59 23.06
C ASP A 212 1.20 -0.40 24.09
N GLY A 213 1.75 -1.50 24.63
CA GLY A 213 2.90 -1.46 25.55
C GLY A 213 4.16 -0.84 24.96
N SER A 214 4.28 -0.76 23.62
CA SER A 214 5.36 -0.08 22.91
C SER A 214 5.04 1.39 22.62
N ASN A 215 3.92 1.91 23.11
CA ASN A 215 3.45 3.28 22.92
C ASN A 215 3.47 3.74 21.45
N PRO A 216 2.62 3.15 20.58
CA PRO A 216 2.63 3.43 19.14
C PRO A 216 2.38 4.90 18.83
N TRP A 217 1.60 5.61 19.63
CA TRP A 217 1.33 7.05 19.47
C TRP A 217 2.60 7.88 19.64
N HIS A 218 3.42 7.52 20.65
CA HIS A 218 4.72 8.17 20.85
C HIS A 218 5.68 7.87 19.69
N LEU A 219 5.68 6.66 19.14
CA LEU A 219 6.50 6.34 17.96
C LEU A 219 6.17 7.27 16.79
N VAL A 220 4.89 7.44 16.47
CA VAL A 220 4.46 8.35 15.39
C VAL A 220 4.90 9.79 15.70
N SER A 221 4.68 10.27 16.93
CA SER A 221 5.10 11.62 17.32
C SER A 221 6.62 11.80 17.25
N ARG A 222 7.41 10.75 17.56
CA ARG A 222 8.87 10.78 17.45
C ARG A 222 9.34 10.94 16.00
N TYR A 223 8.74 10.24 15.04
CA TYR A 223 9.02 10.45 13.61
C TYR A 223 8.65 11.87 13.18
N LEU A 224 7.48 12.33 13.57
CA LEU A 224 7.00 13.67 13.22
C LEU A 224 7.87 14.79 13.82
N ALA A 225 8.45 14.60 14.99
CA ALA A 225 9.28 15.59 15.65
C ALA A 225 10.52 15.99 14.82
N GLU A 226 11.07 15.06 14.02
CA GLU A 226 12.22 15.32 13.14
C GLU A 226 11.86 16.07 11.85
N LEU A 227 10.58 16.02 11.43
CA LEU A 227 10.18 16.63 10.17
C LEU A 227 9.95 18.13 10.33
N ALA A 228 10.20 18.90 9.28
CA ALA A 228 9.93 20.34 9.28
C ALA A 228 8.44 20.65 9.41
N PRO A 229 8.06 21.82 9.98
CA PRO A 229 6.69 22.34 9.90
C PRO A 229 6.19 22.37 8.47
N GLY A 230 4.90 22.07 8.28
CA GLY A 230 4.30 21.93 6.94
C GLY A 230 4.39 20.51 6.38
N SER A 231 5.06 19.56 7.04
CA SER A 231 5.03 18.13 6.71
C SER A 231 3.65 17.53 6.92
N TYR A 232 3.39 16.40 6.26
CA TYR A 232 2.13 15.68 6.36
C TYR A 232 2.33 14.26 6.88
N LEU A 233 1.40 13.82 7.74
CA LEU A 233 1.21 12.41 8.08
C LEU A 233 0.04 11.86 7.26
N SER A 234 0.23 10.70 6.63
CA SER A 234 -0.83 9.85 6.09
C SER A 234 -0.81 8.52 6.85
N LEU A 235 -1.89 8.17 7.53
CA LEU A 235 -1.95 6.97 8.35
C LEU A 235 -3.29 6.26 8.14
N SER A 236 -3.25 4.92 8.06
CA SER A 236 -4.42 4.06 8.13
C SER A 236 -4.21 2.94 9.14
N HIS A 237 -5.31 2.49 9.75
CA HIS A 237 -5.27 1.50 10.82
C HIS A 237 -6.51 0.61 10.79
N LEU A 238 -6.32 -0.71 10.93
CA LEU A 238 -7.43 -1.66 11.07
C LEU A 238 -8.21 -1.42 12.37
N THR A 239 -9.53 -1.54 12.27
CA THR A 239 -10.45 -1.37 13.40
C THR A 239 -11.32 -2.60 13.59
N GLY A 240 -11.76 -2.81 14.84
CA GLY A 240 -12.83 -3.74 15.20
C GLY A 240 -14.18 -3.05 15.40
N ASP A 241 -14.26 -1.73 15.24
CA ASP A 241 -15.49 -0.97 15.46
C ASP A 241 -16.59 -1.43 14.52
N HIS A 242 -17.76 -1.70 15.12
CA HIS A 242 -18.95 -2.17 14.39
C HIS A 242 -18.76 -3.49 13.62
N LYS A 243 -17.74 -4.27 13.96
CA LYS A 243 -17.48 -5.59 13.37
C LYS A 243 -17.96 -6.71 14.30
N PRO A 244 -18.42 -7.85 13.74
CA PRO A 244 -18.76 -9.01 14.56
C PRO A 244 -17.55 -9.44 15.42
N PRO A 245 -17.71 -9.64 16.74
CA PRO A 245 -16.58 -9.99 17.61
C PRO A 245 -15.84 -11.24 17.17
N GLN A 246 -16.54 -12.23 16.60
CA GLN A 246 -15.96 -13.47 16.10
C GLN A 246 -15.08 -13.21 14.87
N ALA A 247 -15.49 -12.33 13.96
CA ALA A 247 -14.70 -11.94 12.79
C ALA A 247 -13.42 -11.22 13.21
N ALA A 248 -13.51 -10.25 14.12
CA ALA A 248 -12.36 -9.53 14.66
C ALA A 248 -11.40 -10.45 15.41
N ALA A 249 -11.92 -11.41 16.20
CA ALA A 249 -11.12 -12.41 16.90
C ALA A 249 -10.44 -13.38 15.94
N GLY A 250 -11.16 -13.89 14.93
CA GLY A 250 -10.63 -14.77 13.90
C GLY A 250 -9.52 -14.10 13.09
N PHE A 251 -9.69 -12.82 12.76
CA PHE A 251 -8.67 -12.05 12.05
C PHE A 251 -7.38 -11.94 12.89
N ARG A 252 -7.49 -11.56 14.17
CA ARG A 252 -6.33 -11.46 15.07
C ARG A 252 -5.62 -12.79 15.25
N ALA A 253 -6.37 -13.88 15.45
CA ALA A 253 -5.81 -15.21 15.72
C ALA A 253 -4.87 -15.71 14.63
N VAL A 254 -5.06 -15.33 13.37
CA VAL A 254 -4.14 -15.69 12.29
C VAL A 254 -2.76 -15.07 12.49
N PHE A 255 -2.71 -13.83 12.99
CA PHE A 255 -1.45 -13.13 13.24
C PHE A 255 -0.73 -13.61 14.52
N ASP A 256 -1.35 -14.43 15.37
CA ASP A 256 -0.67 -15.05 16.52
C ASP A 256 0.44 -16.04 16.10
N THR A 257 0.37 -16.54 14.86
CA THR A 257 1.39 -17.42 14.26
C THR A 257 2.30 -16.71 13.27
N ALA A 258 2.02 -15.46 12.94
CA ALA A 258 2.83 -14.64 12.05
C ALA A 258 4.04 -14.01 12.76
N THR A 259 4.87 -13.30 12.01
CA THR A 259 6.02 -12.57 12.59
C THR A 259 5.58 -11.41 13.48
N GLU A 260 4.42 -10.83 13.24
CA GLU A 260 3.86 -9.71 13.98
C GLU A 260 2.43 -10.03 14.43
N HIS A 261 2.06 -9.56 15.63
CA HIS A 261 0.69 -9.64 16.15
C HIS A 261 -0.16 -8.49 15.63
N LEU A 262 -1.48 -8.72 15.49
CA LEU A 262 -2.44 -7.73 15.03
C LEU A 262 -3.20 -7.09 16.20
N TYR A 263 -3.16 -5.78 16.27
CA TYR A 263 -3.91 -4.94 17.24
C TYR A 263 -4.95 -4.13 16.49
N LEU A 264 -6.23 -4.35 16.80
CA LEU A 264 -7.33 -3.55 16.26
C LEU A 264 -7.62 -2.42 17.24
N ARG A 265 -7.74 -1.20 16.72
CA ARG A 265 -8.00 0.01 17.52
C ARG A 265 -9.32 0.66 17.15
N SER A 266 -9.99 1.23 18.15
CA SER A 266 -11.18 2.05 17.96
C SER A 266 -10.84 3.36 17.24
N LYS A 267 -11.87 4.04 16.72
CA LYS A 267 -11.70 5.36 16.10
C LYS A 267 -10.97 6.33 17.01
N ALA A 268 -11.36 6.39 18.30
CA ALA A 268 -10.76 7.29 19.27
C ALA A 268 -9.26 6.99 19.53
N GLU A 269 -8.86 5.72 19.51
CA GLU A 269 -7.45 5.34 19.65
C GLU A 269 -6.67 5.66 18.37
N VAL A 270 -7.28 5.54 17.18
CA VAL A 270 -6.64 5.93 15.92
C VAL A 270 -6.52 7.46 15.81
N GLU A 271 -7.47 8.22 16.32
CA GLU A 271 -7.42 9.69 16.35
C GLU A 271 -6.20 10.21 17.12
N GLN A 272 -5.76 9.52 18.17
CA GLN A 272 -4.59 9.90 18.96
C GLN A 272 -3.26 9.91 18.16
N PHE A 273 -3.16 9.17 17.05
CA PHE A 273 -1.99 9.27 16.17
C PHE A 273 -1.84 10.64 15.51
N PHE A 274 -2.90 11.43 15.50
CA PHE A 274 -2.97 12.76 14.90
C PHE A 274 -2.96 13.89 15.92
N ASP A 275 -2.71 13.60 17.18
CA ASP A 275 -2.66 14.61 18.24
C ASP A 275 -1.62 15.70 17.92
N GLY A 276 -2.05 16.96 18.02
CA GLY A 276 -1.20 18.11 17.69
C GLY A 276 -1.05 18.41 16.19
N LEU A 277 -1.70 17.64 15.32
CA LEU A 277 -1.71 17.87 13.88
C LEU A 277 -3.05 18.47 13.41
N ALA A 278 -3.02 19.17 12.29
CA ALA A 278 -4.22 19.68 11.63
C ALA A 278 -4.73 18.63 10.63
N LEU A 279 -5.76 17.86 11.01
CA LEU A 279 -6.45 16.94 10.11
C LEU A 279 -7.03 17.70 8.91
N VAL A 280 -6.99 17.08 7.73
CA VAL A 280 -7.62 17.62 6.54
C VAL A 280 -8.98 16.94 6.30
N PRO A 281 -9.92 17.62 5.59
CA PRO A 281 -11.16 16.99 5.17
C PRO A 281 -10.89 15.76 4.32
N PRO A 282 -11.55 14.61 4.58
CA PRO A 282 -11.32 13.37 3.83
C PRO A 282 -11.85 13.44 2.39
N TYR A 283 -12.86 14.27 2.12
CA TYR A 283 -13.42 14.53 0.80
C TYR A 283 -14.09 15.91 0.76
N SER A 284 -14.49 16.35 -0.41
CA SER A 284 -15.12 17.67 -0.59
C SER A 284 -16.41 17.80 0.22
N GLY A 285 -16.50 18.85 1.03
CA GLY A 285 -17.66 19.13 1.88
C GLY A 285 -17.68 18.42 3.23
N ALA A 286 -16.70 17.55 3.52
CA ALA A 286 -16.56 16.95 4.84
C ALA A 286 -15.82 17.89 5.81
N GLU A 287 -16.09 17.75 7.11
CA GLU A 287 -15.29 18.36 8.15
C GLU A 287 -13.95 17.62 8.28
N PRO A 288 -12.87 18.32 8.74
CA PRO A 288 -11.59 17.68 9.03
C PRO A 288 -11.75 16.52 10.03
N GLY A 289 -11.22 15.34 9.69
CA GLY A 289 -11.37 14.17 10.56
C GLY A 289 -10.93 12.86 9.90
N LEU A 290 -11.06 11.77 10.65
CA LEU A 290 -10.87 10.43 10.11
C LEU A 290 -12.07 10.00 9.27
N SER A 291 -11.80 9.21 8.26
CA SER A 291 -12.81 8.49 7.48
C SER A 291 -12.47 7.01 7.32
N TYR A 292 -13.34 6.24 6.70
CA TYR A 292 -12.98 4.92 6.21
C TYR A 292 -12.08 5.03 4.97
N ALA A 293 -11.18 4.05 4.80
CA ALA A 293 -10.13 4.10 3.80
C ALA A 293 -10.65 4.24 2.36
N GLY A 294 -11.81 3.66 2.04
CA GLY A 294 -12.43 3.83 0.72
C GLY A 294 -12.84 5.27 0.44
N LEU A 295 -13.38 5.96 1.44
CA LEU A 295 -13.98 7.31 1.30
C LEU A 295 -12.95 8.41 1.14
N TRP A 296 -11.76 8.29 1.74
CA TRP A 296 -10.77 9.36 1.71
C TRP A 296 -10.32 9.68 0.29
N GLY A 297 -10.59 10.87 -0.19
CA GLY A 297 -10.24 11.34 -1.53
C GLY A 297 -10.98 10.61 -2.66
N ALA A 298 -12.09 9.92 -2.37
CA ALA A 298 -12.90 9.26 -3.38
C ALA A 298 -13.72 10.27 -4.19
N GLU A 299 -13.88 10.00 -5.48
CA GLU A 299 -14.74 10.77 -6.38
C GLU A 299 -16.20 10.35 -6.25
N ASP A 300 -16.44 9.05 -6.07
CA ASP A 300 -17.75 8.45 -5.85
C ASP A 300 -17.79 7.85 -4.43
N LEU A 301 -18.45 8.55 -3.52
CA LEU A 301 -18.52 8.16 -2.11
C LEU A 301 -19.43 6.94 -1.90
N GLU A 302 -20.49 6.78 -2.70
CA GLU A 302 -21.41 5.65 -2.58
C GLU A 302 -20.73 4.36 -2.99
N ALA A 303 -20.03 4.35 -4.11
CA ALA A 303 -19.25 3.19 -4.58
C ALA A 303 -18.05 2.87 -3.68
N ALA A 304 -17.47 3.88 -3.00
CA ALA A 304 -16.31 3.74 -2.14
C ALA A 304 -16.63 3.26 -0.71
N ASP A 305 -17.89 3.39 -0.26
CA ASP A 305 -18.34 3.01 1.08
C ASP A 305 -18.73 1.51 1.14
N THR A 306 -17.75 0.65 1.03
CA THR A 306 -17.93 -0.80 1.07
C THR A 306 -17.70 -1.38 2.47
N ASP A 307 -18.24 -2.56 2.75
CA ASP A 307 -18.00 -3.27 4.02
C ASP A 307 -16.49 -3.54 4.24
N GLY A 308 -15.74 -3.79 3.17
CA GLY A 308 -14.28 -3.92 3.22
C GLY A 308 -13.61 -2.61 3.62
N SER A 309 -14.00 -1.48 3.03
CA SER A 309 -13.43 -0.17 3.33
C SER A 309 -13.58 0.22 4.80
N ARG A 310 -14.66 -0.22 5.44
CA ARG A 310 -15.00 0.04 6.85
C ARG A 310 -14.19 -0.77 7.87
N TRP A 311 -13.25 -1.60 7.42
CA TRP A 311 -12.27 -2.24 8.30
C TRP A 311 -11.08 -1.33 8.62
N LEU A 312 -10.93 -0.16 7.98
CA LEU A 312 -9.83 0.75 8.23
C LEU A 312 -10.34 2.18 8.42
N TYR A 313 -9.91 2.78 9.52
CA TYR A 313 -9.88 4.25 9.63
C TYR A 313 -8.61 4.78 9.01
N CYS A 314 -8.71 5.94 8.39
CA CYS A 314 -7.57 6.64 7.83
C CYS A 314 -7.71 8.15 7.95
N GLY A 315 -6.58 8.83 7.86
CA GLY A 315 -6.52 10.28 7.85
C GLY A 315 -5.23 10.80 7.23
N VAL A 316 -5.29 12.05 6.81
CA VAL A 316 -4.13 12.85 6.46
C VAL A 316 -4.16 14.09 7.33
N ALA A 317 -3.02 14.46 7.90
CA ALA A 317 -2.92 15.64 8.74
C ALA A 317 -1.62 16.41 8.46
N ARG A 318 -1.67 17.72 8.62
CA ARG A 318 -0.52 18.61 8.45
C ARG A 318 0.10 18.90 9.81
N ARG A 319 1.42 18.82 9.89
CA ARG A 319 2.20 19.36 11.01
C ARG A 319 2.16 20.88 10.95
N PRO A 320 1.77 21.57 12.05
CA PRO A 320 1.77 23.04 12.12
C PRO A 320 3.13 23.67 11.85
#